data_d2ca9170c01206f4936f2c6e38393915
#
_entry.id   d2ca9170c01206f4936f2c6e38393915
#
_cell.length_a   1.000
_cell.length_b   1.000
_cell.length_c   1.000
_cell.angle_alpha   90.00
_cell.angle_beta   90.00
_cell.angle_gamma   90.00
#
_symmetry.space_group_name_H-M   'P 1'
#
loop_
_entity.id
_entity.type
_entity.pdbx_description
1 polymer ?
#
loop_
_entity_poly.entity_id
_entity_poly.type
_entity_poly.pdbx_seq_one_letter_code
_entity_poly.pdbx_strand_id
1 'polypeptide(L)'
;LPRATFIDRIETLVQVVAHLRAAPRVALDTEGNSMYAYRGRVCLVQLCVADSTRPADEVFVVDALALASLAPLAPLLGEDPACVPVIHDVAYDARMLAQAGTPLRRAVDTALHARFLGFASTGLAPLLSERFGLTLDKELQRSNWGQRPLTDAQVEYVTHDVAYLGPLSAQLDAEARARDVHEEIAAETEWALESALAHEDATETGYLELKGVRELPPAGRAIVR
;
A
#
# COMPACT_ATOMS: atom_id res chain seq x y z
N LEU A 1 18.62 -4.00 -10.62
CA LEU A 1 17.16 -3.97 -10.46
C LEU A 1 16.70 -5.22 -9.72
N PRO A 2 15.77 -5.12 -8.77
CA PRO A 2 15.13 -6.28 -8.17
C PRO A 2 14.43 -7.12 -9.24
N ARG A 3 14.39 -8.43 -9.05
CA ARG A 3 13.65 -9.33 -9.94
C ARG A 3 12.16 -9.27 -9.62
N ALA A 4 11.33 -9.01 -10.63
CA ALA A 4 9.88 -9.09 -10.51
C ALA A 4 9.40 -10.53 -10.78
N THR A 5 8.63 -11.12 -9.86
CA THR A 5 7.96 -12.40 -10.02
C THR A 5 6.45 -12.17 -9.99
N PHE A 6 5.77 -12.41 -11.13
CA PHE A 6 4.33 -12.22 -11.27
C PHE A 6 3.54 -13.39 -10.71
N ILE A 7 2.45 -13.06 -9.99
CA ILE A 7 1.55 -14.02 -9.33
C ILE A 7 0.12 -13.79 -9.84
N ASP A 8 -0.36 -14.68 -10.67
CA ASP A 8 -1.69 -14.68 -11.28
C ASP A 8 -2.54 -15.92 -10.91
N ARG A 9 -2.02 -16.77 -10.00
CA ARG A 9 -2.66 -18.00 -9.55
C ARG A 9 -2.67 -18.10 -8.04
N ILE A 10 -3.80 -18.56 -7.50
CA ILE A 10 -4.02 -18.64 -6.05
C ILE A 10 -3.05 -19.61 -5.36
N GLU A 11 -2.70 -20.72 -6.02
CA GLU A 11 -1.77 -21.71 -5.46
C GLU A 11 -0.38 -21.12 -5.32
N THR A 12 0.06 -20.32 -6.30
CA THR A 12 1.34 -19.61 -6.25
C THR A 12 1.33 -18.54 -5.18
N LEU A 13 0.21 -17.80 -5.03
CA LEU A 13 0.07 -16.81 -3.95
C LEU A 13 0.22 -17.45 -2.58
N VAL A 14 -0.42 -18.59 -2.33
CA VAL A 14 -0.30 -19.33 -1.06
C VAL A 14 1.15 -19.71 -0.77
N GLN A 15 1.90 -20.17 -1.77
CA GLN A 15 3.30 -20.54 -1.61
C GLN A 15 4.18 -19.32 -1.30
N VAL A 16 3.95 -18.18 -1.99
CA VAL A 16 4.66 -16.91 -1.75
C VAL A 16 4.36 -16.38 -0.36
N VAL A 17 3.10 -16.41 0.09
CA VAL A 17 2.73 -16.00 1.44
C VAL A 17 3.42 -16.87 2.50
N ALA A 18 3.46 -18.19 2.32
CA ALA A 18 4.15 -19.10 3.22
C ALA A 18 5.67 -18.80 3.29
N HIS A 19 6.27 -18.43 2.17
CA HIS A 19 7.69 -18.01 2.11
C HIS A 19 7.92 -16.68 2.83
N LEU A 20 7.16 -15.64 2.49
CA LEU A 20 7.33 -14.28 3.05
C LEU A 20 7.02 -14.21 4.55
N ARG A 21 6.08 -15.02 5.03
CA ARG A 21 5.68 -15.10 6.43
C ARG A 21 6.81 -15.54 7.37
N ALA A 22 7.88 -16.16 6.84
CA ALA A 22 9.06 -16.51 7.62
C ALA A 22 9.89 -15.28 8.04
N ALA A 23 9.70 -14.14 7.38
CA ALA A 23 10.36 -12.88 7.72
C ALA A 23 9.56 -12.09 8.76
N PRO A 24 10.23 -11.38 9.71
CA PRO A 24 9.55 -10.55 10.70
C PRO A 24 8.88 -9.31 10.10
N ARG A 25 9.32 -8.87 8.93
CA ARG A 25 8.76 -7.73 8.19
C ARG A 25 8.65 -8.04 6.71
N VAL A 26 7.55 -7.63 6.11
CA VAL A 26 7.28 -7.71 4.66
C VAL A 26 6.90 -6.34 4.16
N ALA A 27 7.58 -5.82 3.14
CA ALA A 27 7.17 -4.61 2.46
C ALA A 27 5.94 -4.90 1.61
N LEU A 28 4.99 -3.97 1.62
CA LEU A 28 3.74 -4.05 0.87
C LEU A 28 3.41 -2.68 0.27
N ASP A 29 2.91 -2.70 -0.95
CA ASP A 29 2.30 -1.56 -1.62
C ASP A 29 1.14 -2.04 -2.49
N THR A 30 0.19 -1.15 -2.84
CA THR A 30 -0.93 -1.50 -3.72
C THR A 30 -1.13 -0.48 -4.81
N GLU A 31 -1.50 -0.97 -6.00
CA GLU A 31 -1.92 -0.12 -7.10
C GLU A 31 -3.38 -0.36 -7.45
N GLY A 32 -4.11 0.72 -7.58
CA GLY A 32 -5.55 0.71 -7.89
C GLY A 32 -5.90 1.44 -9.17
N ASN A 33 -7.14 1.27 -9.63
CA ASN A 33 -7.66 1.93 -10.84
C ASN A 33 -8.71 3.02 -10.55
N SER A 34 -8.72 3.60 -9.35
CA SER A 34 -9.72 4.60 -8.93
C SER A 34 -9.78 5.84 -9.82
N MET A 35 -8.69 6.18 -10.52
CA MET A 35 -8.66 7.28 -11.50
C MET A 35 -9.32 6.93 -12.85
N TYR A 36 -9.55 5.64 -13.12
CA TYR A 36 -10.01 5.11 -14.40
C TYR A 36 -11.32 4.34 -14.30
N ALA A 37 -11.84 4.09 -13.10
CA ALA A 37 -13.05 3.34 -12.85
C ALA A 37 -13.93 4.04 -11.80
N TYR A 38 -15.24 4.04 -12.00
CA TYR A 38 -16.20 4.60 -11.04
C TYR A 38 -16.11 3.93 -9.66
N ARG A 39 -15.90 2.61 -9.64
CA ARG A 39 -15.54 1.87 -8.43
C ARG A 39 -14.09 1.41 -8.56
N GLY A 40 -13.22 2.08 -7.84
CA GLY A 40 -11.82 1.69 -7.74
C GLY A 40 -11.68 0.30 -7.10
N ARG A 41 -10.66 -0.44 -7.51
CA ARG A 41 -10.30 -1.72 -6.92
C ARG A 41 -8.79 -1.90 -6.95
N VAL A 42 -8.28 -2.75 -6.07
CA VAL A 42 -6.90 -3.20 -6.13
C VAL A 42 -6.65 -3.90 -7.47
N CYS A 43 -5.61 -3.49 -8.16
CA CYS A 43 -5.17 -4.10 -9.41
C CYS A 43 -3.89 -4.91 -9.23
N LEU A 44 -2.99 -4.40 -8.39
CA LEU A 44 -1.74 -5.07 -8.04
C LEU A 44 -1.50 -4.99 -6.53
N VAL A 45 -0.83 -5.99 -5.97
CA VAL A 45 -0.21 -5.94 -4.65
C VAL A 45 1.25 -6.34 -4.81
N GLN A 46 2.16 -5.49 -4.39
CA GLN A 46 3.59 -5.75 -4.40
C GLN A 46 4.05 -6.20 -3.02
N LEU A 47 4.90 -7.21 -2.98
CA LEU A 47 5.39 -7.82 -1.75
C LEU A 47 6.87 -8.16 -1.86
N CYS A 48 7.64 -7.88 -0.81
CA CYS A 48 8.99 -8.43 -0.67
C CYS A 48 9.38 -8.53 0.82
N VAL A 49 10.46 -9.26 1.11
CA VAL A 49 11.06 -9.29 2.46
C VAL A 49 11.61 -7.90 2.81
N ALA A 50 11.32 -7.41 4.01
CA ALA A 50 11.68 -6.08 4.51
C ALA A 50 12.47 -6.11 5.82
N ASP A 51 13.18 -7.18 6.11
CA ASP A 51 14.00 -7.35 7.32
C ASP A 51 15.46 -6.94 7.15
N SER A 52 15.83 -6.45 5.96
CA SER A 52 17.21 -6.11 5.57
C SER A 52 17.41 -4.59 5.52
N THR A 53 18.68 -4.17 5.74
CA THR A 53 19.14 -2.79 5.50
C THR A 53 19.51 -2.53 4.04
N ARG A 54 19.33 -3.52 3.16
CA ARG A 54 19.53 -3.43 1.71
C ARG A 54 18.21 -3.61 0.98
N PRO A 55 18.08 -3.06 -0.23
CA PRO A 55 16.90 -3.30 -1.08
C PRO A 55 16.69 -4.80 -1.32
N ALA A 56 15.43 -5.21 -1.45
CA ALA A 56 15.10 -6.60 -1.77
C ALA A 56 15.60 -6.98 -3.17
N ASP A 57 16.12 -8.19 -3.31
CA ASP A 57 16.57 -8.74 -4.60
C ASP A 57 15.40 -9.28 -5.44
N GLU A 58 14.26 -9.60 -4.79
CA GLU A 58 13.07 -10.14 -5.42
C GLU A 58 11.80 -9.45 -4.90
N VAL A 59 10.92 -9.09 -5.82
CA VAL A 59 9.59 -8.52 -5.56
C VAL A 59 8.54 -9.40 -6.21
N PHE A 60 7.55 -9.80 -5.44
CA PHE A 60 6.37 -10.52 -5.90
C PHE A 60 5.28 -9.51 -6.28
N VAL A 61 4.86 -9.54 -7.53
CA VAL A 61 3.80 -8.68 -8.06
C VAL A 61 2.55 -9.52 -8.25
N VAL A 62 1.59 -9.37 -7.33
CA VAL A 62 0.33 -10.12 -7.34
C VAL A 62 -0.66 -9.41 -8.26
N ASP A 63 -1.11 -10.08 -9.31
CA ASP A 63 -2.19 -9.59 -10.17
C ASP A 63 -3.55 -9.84 -9.51
N ALA A 64 -4.02 -8.85 -8.74
CA ALA A 64 -5.29 -8.95 -8.02
C ALA A 64 -6.50 -9.10 -8.96
N LEU A 65 -6.37 -8.71 -10.24
CA LEU A 65 -7.45 -8.84 -11.22
C LEU A 65 -7.58 -10.27 -11.76
N ALA A 66 -6.50 -11.05 -11.72
CA ALA A 66 -6.49 -12.45 -12.15
C ALA A 66 -6.96 -13.41 -11.05
N LEU A 67 -6.95 -12.97 -9.79
CA LEU A 67 -7.28 -13.80 -8.64
C LEU A 67 -8.74 -13.65 -8.21
N ALA A 68 -9.36 -14.76 -7.80
CA ALA A 68 -10.72 -14.74 -7.27
C ALA A 68 -10.80 -14.13 -5.85
N SER A 69 -9.70 -14.11 -5.10
CA SER A 69 -9.64 -13.59 -3.74
C SER A 69 -8.21 -13.26 -3.34
N LEU A 70 -8.04 -12.21 -2.54
CA LEU A 70 -6.78 -11.85 -1.87
C LEU A 70 -6.69 -12.42 -0.44
N ALA A 71 -7.67 -13.19 0.04
CA ALA A 71 -7.69 -13.75 1.39
C ALA A 71 -6.40 -14.48 1.82
N PRO A 72 -5.65 -15.18 0.94
CA PRO A 72 -4.36 -15.74 1.34
C PRO A 72 -3.32 -14.75 1.83
N LEU A 73 -3.47 -13.44 1.54
CA LEU A 73 -2.57 -12.39 2.05
C LEU A 73 -2.74 -12.10 3.55
N ALA A 74 -3.86 -12.49 4.18
CA ALA A 74 -4.21 -12.13 5.55
C ALA A 74 -3.07 -12.33 6.57
N PRO A 75 -2.28 -13.41 6.55
CA PRO A 75 -1.14 -13.57 7.45
C PRO A 75 -0.07 -12.47 7.32
N LEU A 76 0.10 -11.89 6.11
CA LEU A 76 1.04 -10.81 5.85
C LEU A 76 0.45 -9.42 6.14
N LEU A 77 -0.87 -9.32 6.37
CA LEU A 77 -1.59 -8.08 6.63
C LEU A 77 -1.80 -7.83 8.14
N GLY A 78 -0.95 -8.42 8.98
CA GLY A 78 -0.94 -8.21 10.42
C GLY A 78 -1.85 -9.13 11.22
N GLU A 79 -2.45 -10.17 10.64
CA GLU A 79 -3.09 -11.25 11.39
C GLU A 79 -2.06 -12.08 12.15
N ASP A 80 -0.91 -12.36 11.54
CA ASP A 80 0.21 -13.00 12.20
C ASP A 80 1.05 -11.94 12.95
N PRO A 81 1.12 -11.97 14.29
CA PRO A 81 1.89 -11.00 15.04
C PRO A 81 3.40 -11.12 14.80
N ALA A 82 3.87 -12.23 14.26
CA ALA A 82 5.28 -12.45 13.95
C ALA A 82 5.72 -11.80 12.63
N CYS A 83 4.77 -11.41 11.77
CA CYS A 83 5.04 -10.78 10.48
C CYS A 83 4.31 -9.44 10.40
N VAL A 84 5.05 -8.33 10.36
CA VAL A 84 4.48 -6.98 10.31
C VAL A 84 4.73 -6.35 8.95
N PRO A 85 3.66 -5.91 8.22
CA PRO A 85 3.84 -5.21 6.97
C PRO A 85 4.45 -3.82 7.17
N VAL A 86 5.34 -3.45 6.24
CA VAL A 86 5.94 -2.12 6.11
C VAL A 86 5.32 -1.46 4.87
N ILE A 87 4.72 -0.31 5.06
CA ILE A 87 3.96 0.42 4.03
C ILE A 87 4.40 1.89 4.04
N HIS A 88 4.10 2.60 2.97
CA HIS A 88 4.30 4.03 2.88
C HIS A 88 2.96 4.74 2.67
N ASP A 89 2.49 5.50 3.68
CA ASP A 89 1.15 6.14 3.72
C ASP A 89 0.00 5.10 3.74
N VAL A 90 -0.14 4.45 4.87
CA VAL A 90 -1.00 3.29 5.13
C VAL A 90 -2.48 3.49 4.79
N ALA A 91 -2.98 4.74 4.78
CA ALA A 91 -4.43 5.00 4.70
C ALA A 91 -5.06 4.60 3.36
N TYR A 92 -4.33 4.75 2.25
CA TYR A 92 -4.82 4.33 0.93
C TYR A 92 -4.89 2.82 0.81
N ASP A 93 -3.78 2.13 1.13
CA ASP A 93 -3.69 0.66 1.04
C ASP A 93 -4.68 -0.03 1.97
N ALA A 94 -4.86 0.48 3.19
CA ALA A 94 -5.83 -0.05 4.14
C ALA A 94 -7.26 -0.05 3.58
N ARG A 95 -7.70 1.07 2.97
CA ARG A 95 -9.02 1.14 2.33
C ARG A 95 -9.14 0.18 1.15
N MET A 96 -8.14 0.17 0.26
CA MET A 96 -8.16 -0.67 -0.93
C MET A 96 -8.19 -2.16 -0.60
N LEU A 97 -7.40 -2.60 0.39
CA LEU A 97 -7.36 -3.98 0.85
C LEU A 97 -8.64 -4.39 1.57
N ALA A 98 -9.23 -3.48 2.38
CA ALA A 98 -10.49 -3.74 3.05
C ALA A 98 -11.64 -3.91 2.03
N GLN A 99 -11.72 -3.04 1.01
CA GLN A 99 -12.68 -3.19 -0.10
C GLN A 99 -12.50 -4.50 -0.88
N ALA A 100 -11.26 -5.02 -0.93
CA ALA A 100 -10.98 -6.33 -1.50
C ALA A 100 -11.30 -7.50 -0.55
N GLY A 101 -11.87 -7.22 0.64
CA GLY A 101 -12.24 -8.22 1.64
C GLY A 101 -11.08 -8.81 2.44
N THR A 102 -9.91 -8.16 2.39
CA THR A 102 -8.70 -8.62 3.10
C THR A 102 -8.06 -7.43 3.83
N PRO A 103 -8.65 -6.99 4.96
CA PRO A 103 -8.26 -5.75 5.63
C PRO A 103 -6.87 -5.85 6.26
N LEU A 104 -6.13 -4.75 6.17
CA LEU A 104 -4.88 -4.53 6.88
C LEU A 104 -5.16 -4.34 8.37
N ARG A 105 -4.48 -5.11 9.23
CA ARG A 105 -4.71 -5.12 10.69
C ARG A 105 -3.66 -4.38 11.47
N ARG A 106 -2.45 -4.29 10.91
CA ARG A 106 -1.27 -3.73 11.56
C ARG A 106 -0.27 -3.31 10.49
N ALA A 107 0.52 -2.28 10.73
CA ALA A 107 1.60 -1.87 9.83
C ALA A 107 2.68 -1.07 10.55
N VAL A 108 3.83 -0.93 9.89
CA VAL A 108 4.81 0.13 10.10
C VAL A 108 4.67 1.10 8.94
N ASP A 109 4.40 2.38 9.22
CA ASP A 109 4.21 3.41 8.19
C ASP A 109 5.44 4.33 8.07
N THR A 110 6.14 4.25 6.95
CA THR A 110 7.35 5.04 6.69
C THR A 110 7.08 6.51 6.43
N ALA A 111 5.88 6.89 5.96
CA ALA A 111 5.49 8.29 5.79
C ALA A 111 5.25 8.96 7.14
N LEU A 112 4.58 8.26 8.08
CA LEU A 112 4.41 8.74 9.45
C LEU A 112 5.74 8.88 10.18
N HIS A 113 6.65 7.90 10.05
CA HIS A 113 8.01 8.03 10.57
C HIS A 113 8.68 9.31 10.07
N ALA A 114 8.67 9.55 8.75
CA ALA A 114 9.28 10.73 8.17
C ALA A 114 8.64 12.04 8.69
N ARG A 115 7.31 12.05 8.86
CA ARG A 115 6.58 13.20 9.41
C ARG A 115 6.99 13.52 10.85
N PHE A 116 7.03 12.53 11.73
CA PHE A 116 7.43 12.72 13.13
C PHE A 116 8.91 13.09 13.27
N LEU A 117 9.75 12.62 12.37
CA LEU A 117 11.15 12.99 12.29
C LEU A 117 11.40 14.38 11.70
N GLY A 118 10.35 15.06 11.22
CA GLY A 118 10.43 16.44 10.73
C GLY A 118 11.02 16.59 9.34
N PHE A 119 10.90 15.57 8.48
CA PHE A 119 11.31 15.69 7.08
C PHE A 119 10.47 16.73 6.34
N ALA A 120 11.12 17.53 5.49
CA ALA A 120 10.45 18.56 4.69
C ALA A 120 9.46 17.97 3.67
N SER A 121 9.70 16.75 3.21
CA SER A 121 8.81 15.99 2.34
C SER A 121 8.72 14.55 2.83
N THR A 122 7.50 14.07 3.00
CA THR A 122 7.23 12.72 3.53
C THR A 122 6.82 11.72 2.45
N GLY A 123 6.75 12.11 1.18
CA GLY A 123 6.44 11.21 0.07
C GLY A 123 7.58 10.23 -0.21
N LEU A 124 7.26 9.04 -0.74
CA LEU A 124 8.24 7.98 -0.96
C LEU A 124 9.36 8.41 -1.91
N ALA A 125 9.05 8.97 -3.08
CA ALA A 125 10.06 9.38 -4.05
C ALA A 125 11.08 10.40 -3.51
N PRO A 126 10.70 11.49 -2.81
CA PRO A 126 11.65 12.36 -2.12
C PRO A 126 12.53 11.64 -1.09
N LEU A 127 11.95 10.76 -0.27
CA LEU A 127 12.69 10.02 0.74
C LEU A 127 13.70 9.06 0.13
N LEU A 128 13.31 8.33 -0.93
CA LEU A 128 14.22 7.44 -1.63
C LEU A 128 15.33 8.20 -2.35
N SER A 129 15.02 9.37 -2.90
CA SER A 129 16.03 10.25 -3.50
C SER A 129 17.04 10.74 -2.47
N GLU A 130 16.57 11.19 -1.30
CA GLU A 130 17.43 11.71 -0.23
C GLU A 130 18.30 10.62 0.40
N ARG A 131 17.71 9.43 0.65
CA ARG A 131 18.37 8.36 1.41
C ARG A 131 19.19 7.39 0.56
N PHE A 132 18.81 7.19 -0.70
CA PHE A 132 19.40 6.17 -1.57
C PHE A 132 19.83 6.72 -2.93
N GLY A 133 19.62 8.02 -3.23
CA GLY A 133 19.93 8.61 -4.54
C GLY A 133 19.05 8.07 -5.68
N LEU A 134 17.91 7.45 -5.35
CA LEU A 134 17.00 6.85 -6.32
C LEU A 134 15.99 7.89 -6.83
N THR A 135 15.82 7.96 -8.15
CA THR A 135 14.78 8.81 -8.77
C THR A 135 13.64 7.92 -9.28
N LEU A 136 12.45 8.11 -8.74
CA LEU A 136 11.24 7.44 -9.21
C LEU A 136 10.48 8.33 -10.20
N ASP A 137 9.92 7.74 -11.24
CA ASP A 137 9.07 8.44 -12.20
C ASP A 137 7.65 8.63 -11.64
N LYS A 138 7.35 9.87 -11.22
CA LYS A 138 6.04 10.23 -10.65
C LYS A 138 4.88 10.13 -11.64
N GLU A 139 5.13 10.14 -12.96
CA GLU A 139 4.07 10.03 -13.95
C GLU A 139 3.44 8.64 -13.92
N LEU A 140 4.24 7.62 -13.62
CA LEU A 140 3.78 6.23 -13.54
C LEU A 140 2.83 5.97 -12.37
N GLN A 141 2.90 6.74 -11.29
CA GLN A 141 1.95 6.66 -10.18
C GLN A 141 0.49 6.83 -10.62
N ARG A 142 0.25 7.55 -11.74
CA ARG A 142 -1.08 7.77 -12.29
C ARG A 142 -1.41 6.85 -13.45
N SER A 143 -0.71 5.76 -13.60
CA SER A 143 -0.94 4.76 -14.66
C SER A 143 -2.31 4.10 -14.54
N ASN A 144 -2.82 3.63 -15.67
CA ASN A 144 -3.99 2.76 -15.65
C ASN A 144 -3.59 1.33 -15.26
N TRP A 145 -3.54 1.06 -13.97
CA TRP A 145 -3.16 -0.23 -13.40
C TRP A 145 -4.16 -1.37 -13.71
N GLY A 146 -5.32 -1.03 -14.28
CA GLY A 146 -6.30 -2.01 -14.76
C GLY A 146 -5.95 -2.62 -16.13
N GLN A 147 -4.98 -2.06 -16.86
CA GLN A 147 -4.56 -2.60 -18.16
C GLN A 147 -3.60 -3.79 -18.04
N ARG A 148 -3.70 -4.68 -19.01
CA ARG A 148 -2.79 -5.82 -19.19
C ARG A 148 -2.42 -5.95 -20.69
N PRO A 149 -1.17 -6.33 -21.02
CA PRO A 149 -0.06 -6.53 -20.10
C PRO A 149 0.42 -5.20 -19.50
N LEU A 150 1.16 -5.26 -18.37
CA LEU A 150 1.91 -4.12 -17.86
C LEU A 150 3.08 -3.82 -18.79
N THR A 151 3.47 -2.55 -18.90
CA THR A 151 4.69 -2.15 -19.60
C THR A 151 5.93 -2.41 -18.72
N ASP A 152 7.10 -2.54 -19.34
CA ASP A 152 8.37 -2.71 -18.60
C ASP A 152 8.59 -1.56 -17.60
N ALA A 153 8.26 -0.32 -17.98
CA ALA A 153 8.36 0.85 -17.10
C ALA A 153 7.42 0.75 -15.88
N GLN A 154 6.20 0.23 -16.06
CA GLN A 154 5.27 -0.01 -14.95
C GLN A 154 5.79 -1.10 -14.01
N VAL A 155 6.36 -2.17 -14.56
CA VAL A 155 6.96 -3.25 -13.76
C VAL A 155 8.15 -2.73 -12.95
N GLU A 156 9.02 -1.94 -13.58
CA GLU A 156 10.16 -1.31 -12.92
C GLU A 156 9.71 -0.39 -11.78
N TYR A 157 8.69 0.45 -12.02
CA TYR A 157 8.12 1.36 -11.05
C TYR A 157 7.63 0.60 -9.80
N VAL A 158 6.68 -0.33 -9.94
CA VAL A 158 6.10 -1.06 -8.78
C VAL A 158 7.13 -1.94 -8.06
N THR A 159 8.20 -2.32 -8.74
CA THR A 159 9.29 -3.10 -8.13
C THR A 159 10.18 -2.22 -7.25
N HIS A 160 10.46 -0.98 -7.68
CA HIS A 160 11.25 -0.03 -6.90
C HIS A 160 10.51 0.50 -5.67
N ASP A 161 9.22 0.80 -5.79
CA ASP A 161 8.44 1.36 -4.69
C ASP A 161 8.52 0.48 -3.45
N VAL A 162 8.42 -0.84 -3.61
CA VAL A 162 8.39 -1.76 -2.48
C VAL A 162 9.77 -2.26 -2.05
N ALA A 163 10.72 -2.42 -2.98
CA ALA A 163 12.02 -3.01 -2.68
C ALA A 163 12.85 -2.21 -1.68
N TYR A 164 12.65 -0.89 -1.62
CA TYR A 164 13.38 0.01 -0.74
C TYR A 164 12.67 0.32 0.57
N LEU A 165 11.43 -0.16 0.78
CA LEU A 165 10.70 0.10 2.02
C LEU A 165 11.38 -0.53 3.24
N GLY A 166 11.97 -1.72 3.10
CA GLY A 166 12.72 -2.37 4.18
C GLY A 166 13.88 -1.52 4.70
N PRO A 167 14.88 -1.18 3.86
CA PRO A 167 16.00 -0.33 4.28
C PRO A 167 15.57 1.08 4.69
N LEU A 168 14.55 1.66 4.07
CA LEU A 168 13.99 2.96 4.49
C LEU A 168 13.41 2.87 5.90
N SER A 169 12.55 1.88 6.15
CA SER A 169 11.96 1.64 7.47
C SER A 169 13.02 1.42 8.54
N ALA A 170 14.07 0.65 8.25
CA ALA A 170 15.15 0.40 9.21
C ALA A 170 15.89 1.68 9.61
N GLN A 171 16.16 2.58 8.66
CA GLN A 171 16.80 3.87 8.95
C GLN A 171 15.88 4.78 9.77
N LEU A 172 14.63 4.93 9.35
CA LEU A 172 13.67 5.81 10.03
C LEU A 172 13.31 5.31 11.44
N ASP A 173 13.17 3.99 11.63
CA ASP A 173 12.92 3.38 12.95
C ASP A 173 14.08 3.60 13.90
N ALA A 174 15.34 3.48 13.43
CA ALA A 174 16.50 3.78 14.22
C ALA A 174 16.56 5.25 14.67
N GLU A 175 16.23 6.19 13.78
CA GLU A 175 16.15 7.62 14.08
C GLU A 175 15.01 7.94 15.05
N ALA A 176 13.84 7.30 14.89
CA ALA A 176 12.68 7.48 15.76
C ALA A 176 12.99 7.01 17.19
N ARG A 177 13.66 5.86 17.33
CA ARG A 177 14.15 5.38 18.63
C ARG A 177 15.18 6.30 19.27
N ALA A 178 16.11 6.82 18.48
CA ALA A 178 17.12 7.76 18.95
C ALA A 178 16.53 9.09 19.46
N ARG A 179 15.35 9.47 18.96
CA ARG A 179 14.60 10.68 19.36
C ARG A 179 13.46 10.40 20.35
N ASP A 180 13.27 9.13 20.73
CA ASP A 180 12.23 8.68 21.68
C ASP A 180 10.79 9.05 21.23
N VAL A 181 10.51 8.89 19.92
CA VAL A 181 9.18 9.18 19.31
C VAL A 181 8.56 7.94 18.64
N HIS A 182 9.14 6.76 18.84
CA HIS A 182 8.69 5.53 18.16
C HIS A 182 7.32 5.04 18.64
N GLU A 183 6.99 5.26 19.92
CA GLU A 183 5.68 4.88 20.49
C GLU A 183 4.55 5.78 19.93
N GLU A 184 4.81 7.08 19.81
CA GLU A 184 3.87 8.03 19.21
C GLU A 184 3.59 7.70 17.74
N ILE A 185 4.65 7.33 16.99
CA ILE A 185 4.50 6.91 15.59
C ILE A 185 3.65 5.63 15.50
N ALA A 186 3.87 4.68 16.39
CA ALA A 186 3.09 3.44 16.42
C ALA A 186 1.60 3.73 16.72
N ALA A 187 1.31 4.59 17.71
CA ALA A 187 -0.05 5.00 18.05
C ALA A 187 -0.73 5.76 16.90
N GLU A 188 -0.01 6.66 16.22
CA GLU A 188 -0.54 7.39 15.06
C GLU A 188 -0.80 6.44 13.87
N THR A 189 0.04 5.43 13.69
CA THR A 189 -0.17 4.41 12.63
C THR A 189 -1.43 3.59 12.91
N GLU A 190 -1.64 3.17 14.15
CA GLU A 190 -2.86 2.46 14.57
C GLU A 190 -4.11 3.32 14.35
N TRP A 191 -4.07 4.58 14.79
CA TRP A 191 -5.16 5.52 14.55
C TRP A 191 -5.44 5.76 13.05
N ALA A 192 -4.40 5.89 12.22
CA ALA A 192 -4.55 6.06 10.78
C ALA A 192 -5.22 4.84 10.12
N LEU A 193 -4.86 3.62 10.57
CA LEU A 193 -5.50 2.38 10.12
C LEU A 193 -6.98 2.34 10.51
N GLU A 194 -7.30 2.58 11.78
CA GLU A 194 -8.68 2.60 12.27
C GLU A 194 -9.52 3.65 11.54
N SER A 195 -8.97 4.86 11.37
CA SER A 195 -9.63 5.95 10.65
C SER A 195 -9.87 5.60 9.18
N ALA A 196 -8.91 4.96 8.51
CA ALA A 196 -9.04 4.55 7.13
C ALA A 196 -10.16 3.52 6.95
N LEU A 197 -10.33 2.60 7.89
CA LEU A 197 -11.37 1.57 7.87
C LEU A 197 -12.74 2.10 8.28
N ALA A 198 -12.81 3.04 9.22
CA ALA A 198 -14.07 3.66 9.65
C ALA A 198 -14.76 4.46 8.53
N HIS A 199 -14.01 4.97 7.55
CA HIS A 199 -14.57 5.72 6.41
C HIS A 199 -15.21 4.82 5.33
N GLU A 200 -15.14 3.50 5.43
CA GLU A 200 -15.86 2.58 4.54
C GLU A 200 -17.38 2.58 4.76
N ASP A 201 -17.86 3.03 5.91
CA ASP A 201 -19.26 3.27 6.19
C ASP A 201 -19.80 4.58 5.58
N ALA A 202 -19.19 5.09 4.52
CA ALA A 202 -19.78 6.14 3.69
C ALA A 202 -21.15 5.62 3.22
N THR A 203 -22.17 6.03 3.95
CA THR A 203 -23.56 5.63 3.77
C THR A 203 -23.95 5.69 2.29
N GLU A 204 -24.83 4.77 1.85
CA GLU A 204 -25.43 4.82 0.50
C GLU A 204 -25.95 6.22 0.10
N THR A 205 -26.03 7.13 1.06
CA THR A 205 -26.49 8.51 0.94
C THR A 205 -25.37 9.56 1.00
N GLY A 206 -24.10 9.18 1.20
CA GLY A 206 -22.97 10.13 1.33
C GLY A 206 -22.84 11.08 0.13
N TYR A 207 -23.22 10.64 -1.09
CA TYR A 207 -23.25 11.50 -2.27
C TYR A 207 -24.22 12.70 -2.12
N LEU A 208 -25.22 12.62 -1.24
CA LEU A 208 -26.18 13.71 -0.96
C LEU A 208 -25.53 14.86 -0.18
N GLU A 209 -24.35 14.66 0.42
CA GLU A 209 -23.58 15.70 1.10
C GLU A 209 -22.74 16.55 0.16
N LEU A 210 -22.55 16.10 -1.08
CA LEU A 210 -21.90 16.90 -2.10
C LEU A 210 -22.73 18.16 -2.41
N LYS A 211 -22.05 19.30 -2.49
CA LYS A 211 -22.68 20.60 -2.74
C LYS A 211 -23.51 20.56 -4.03
N GLY A 212 -24.79 20.92 -3.92
CA GLY A 212 -25.72 21.01 -5.06
C GLY A 212 -26.41 19.68 -5.43
N VAL A 213 -25.97 18.53 -4.91
CA VAL A 213 -26.57 17.23 -5.28
C VAL A 213 -28.01 17.09 -4.78
N ARG A 214 -28.33 17.65 -3.61
CA ARG A 214 -29.72 17.62 -3.06
C ARG A 214 -30.72 18.39 -3.94
N GLU A 215 -30.23 19.36 -4.72
CA GLU A 215 -31.02 20.19 -5.64
C GLU A 215 -31.23 19.52 -6.99
N LEU A 216 -30.47 18.45 -7.31
CA LEU A 216 -30.64 17.73 -8.55
C LEU A 216 -31.94 16.92 -8.60
N PRO A 217 -32.57 16.79 -9.77
CA PRO A 217 -33.70 15.88 -9.96
C PRO A 217 -33.27 14.43 -9.71
N PRO A 218 -34.21 13.49 -9.45
CA PRO A 218 -33.88 12.10 -9.14
C PRO A 218 -32.92 11.43 -10.13
N ALA A 219 -33.11 11.70 -11.43
CA ALA A 219 -32.21 11.18 -12.49
C ALA A 219 -30.78 11.73 -12.33
N GLY A 220 -30.63 13.03 -12.03
CA GLY A 220 -29.31 13.64 -11.81
C GLY A 220 -28.62 13.08 -10.55
N ARG A 221 -29.38 12.84 -9.49
CA ARG A 221 -28.86 12.20 -8.25
C ARG A 221 -28.42 10.75 -8.51
N ALA A 222 -29.12 10.03 -9.39
CA ALA A 222 -28.73 8.66 -9.74
C ALA A 222 -27.39 8.58 -10.50
N ILE A 223 -27.01 9.65 -11.20
CA ILE A 223 -25.72 9.72 -11.93
C ILE A 223 -24.55 9.99 -10.95
N VAL A 224 -24.81 10.70 -9.86
CA VAL A 224 -23.79 11.08 -8.87
C VAL A 224 -23.63 10.03 -7.76
N ARG A 225 -24.62 9.14 -7.61
CA ARG A 225 -24.61 8.02 -6.66
C ARG A 225 -23.65 6.91 -7.10
#